data_b4104413a5ed0e62bda965141269fa17
#
_entry.id   b4104413a5ed0e62bda965141269fa17
#
_cell.length_a   1.000
_cell.length_b   1.000
_cell.length_c   1.000
_cell.angle_alpha   90.00
_cell.angle_beta   90.00
_cell.angle_gamma   90.00
#
_symmetry.space_group_name_H-M   'P 1'
#
loop_
_entity.id
_entity.type
_entity.pdbx_description
1 polymer ?
#
loop_
_entity_poly.entity_id
_entity_poly.type
_entity_poly.pdbx_seq_one_letter_code
_entity_poly.pdbx_strand_id
1 'polypeptide(L)' 'MTAEIEPPRHPLHAMTTFELRDYRRQLEGAITFFDNQDPVPPARDRLQAKLDAVLAEQESRARLADAR' A
#
# COMPACT_ATOMS: atom_id res chain seq x y z
N MET A 1 -13.94 -14.53 2.09
CA MET A 1 -13.24 -13.41 1.45
C MET A 1 -11.75 -13.53 1.72
N THR A 2 -10.95 -13.44 0.69
CA THR A 2 -9.51 -13.56 0.85
C THR A 2 -8.91 -12.16 1.00
N ALA A 3 -7.82 -12.07 1.76
CA ALA A 3 -7.07 -10.83 1.91
C ALA A 3 -5.94 -10.72 0.89
N GLU A 4 -6.05 -11.48 -0.20
CA GLU A 4 -5.07 -11.45 -1.25
C GLU A 4 -5.17 -10.15 -2.04
N ILE A 5 -4.02 -9.55 -2.27
CA ILE A 5 -3.88 -8.35 -3.07
C ILE A 5 -3.06 -8.72 -4.29
N GLU A 6 -3.58 -8.43 -5.48
CA GLU A 6 -2.81 -8.65 -6.69
C GLU A 6 -1.58 -7.73 -6.67
N PRO A 7 -0.39 -8.26 -7.00
CA PRO A 7 0.78 -7.42 -7.09
C PRO A 7 0.58 -6.37 -8.20
N PRO A 8 1.09 -5.15 -8.01
CA PRO A 8 0.96 -4.12 -9.03
C PRO A 8 1.70 -4.53 -10.30
N ARG A 9 1.14 -4.17 -11.44
CA ARG A 9 1.75 -4.48 -12.75
C ARG A 9 2.99 -3.64 -13.03
N HIS A 10 3.14 -2.54 -12.29
CA HIS A 10 4.23 -1.58 -12.48
C HIS A 10 4.92 -1.34 -11.14
N PRO A 11 6.22 -0.97 -11.15
CA PRO A 11 6.85 -0.48 -9.93
C PRO A 11 6.13 0.79 -9.45
N LEU A 12 6.23 1.06 -8.16
CA LEU A 12 5.49 2.18 -7.54
C LEU A 12 5.71 3.51 -8.24
N HIS A 13 6.94 3.80 -8.64
CA HIS A 13 7.27 5.08 -9.29
C HIS A 13 6.63 5.23 -10.69
N ALA A 14 6.22 4.11 -11.29
CA ALA A 14 5.57 4.11 -12.61
C ALA A 14 4.05 4.05 -12.51
N MET A 15 3.49 3.90 -11.30
CA MET A 15 2.05 3.86 -11.11
C MET A 15 1.44 5.25 -11.19
N THR A 16 0.23 5.33 -11.73
CA THR A 16 -0.53 6.59 -11.71
C THR A 16 -0.96 6.93 -10.28
N THR A 17 -1.37 8.18 -10.08
CA THR A 17 -1.89 8.62 -8.79
C THR A 17 -3.10 7.78 -8.37
N PHE A 18 -3.98 7.44 -9.32
CA PHE A 18 -5.15 6.60 -9.04
C PHE A 18 -4.76 5.18 -8.67
N GLU A 19 -3.78 4.60 -9.39
CA GLU A 19 -3.31 3.26 -9.08
C GLU A 19 -2.69 3.18 -7.67
N LEU A 20 -1.89 4.18 -7.29
CA LEU A 20 -1.32 4.26 -5.95
C LEU A 20 -2.41 4.38 -4.88
N ARG A 21 -3.41 5.19 -5.13
CA ARG A 21 -4.53 5.37 -4.18
C ARG A 21 -5.28 4.06 -3.98
N ASP A 22 -5.59 3.37 -5.07
CA ASP A 22 -6.31 2.10 -4.99
C ASP A 22 -5.47 1.02 -4.31
N TYR A 23 -4.19 0.95 -4.64
CA TYR A 23 -3.28 0.00 -4.03
C TYR A 23 -3.14 0.26 -2.52
N ARG A 24 -2.97 1.52 -2.13
CA ARG A 24 -2.94 1.90 -0.72
C ARG A 24 -4.20 1.46 0.01
N ARG A 25 -5.36 1.69 -0.59
CA ARG A 25 -6.65 1.31 0.01
C ARG A 25 -6.73 -0.20 0.21
N GLN A 26 -6.30 -0.97 -0.78
CA GLN A 26 -6.26 -2.44 -0.68
C GLN A 26 -5.34 -2.90 0.44
N LEU A 27 -4.15 -2.30 0.55
CA LEU A 27 -3.20 -2.63 1.60
C LEU A 27 -3.76 -2.30 2.99
N GLU A 28 -4.36 -1.13 3.15
CA GLU A 28 -4.96 -0.73 4.41
C GLU A 28 -6.09 -1.67 4.82
N GLY A 29 -6.94 -2.07 3.87
CA GLY A 29 -8.02 -3.00 4.13
C GLY A 29 -7.51 -4.38 4.54
N ALA A 30 -6.49 -4.89 3.85
CA ALA A 30 -5.91 -6.18 4.16
C ALA A 30 -5.22 -6.18 5.54
N ILE A 31 -4.52 -5.10 5.87
CA ILE A 31 -3.87 -4.96 7.18
C ILE A 31 -4.92 -4.97 8.28
N THR A 32 -6.00 -4.22 8.12
CA THR A 32 -7.12 -4.21 9.07
C THR A 32 -7.71 -5.60 9.24
N PHE A 33 -7.89 -6.31 8.14
CA PHE A 33 -8.40 -7.68 8.17
C PHE A 33 -7.49 -8.60 8.99
N PHE A 34 -6.17 -8.54 8.76
CA PHE A 34 -5.22 -9.38 9.51
C PHE A 34 -5.10 -8.96 10.97
N ASP A 35 -5.18 -7.66 11.27
CA ASP A 35 -5.10 -7.17 12.65
C ASP A 35 -6.27 -7.66 13.51
N ASN A 36 -7.38 -8.03 12.89
CA ASN A 36 -8.54 -8.58 13.58
C ASN A 36 -8.45 -10.09 13.78
N GLN A 37 -7.38 -10.72 13.32
CA GLN A 37 -7.18 -12.15 13.50
C GLN A 37 -6.38 -12.44 14.77
N ASP A 38 -6.62 -13.61 15.35
CA ASP A 38 -5.94 -14.03 16.56
C ASP A 38 -5.44 -15.47 16.38
N PRO A 39 -4.13 -15.70 16.24
CA PRO A 39 -3.06 -14.69 16.22
C PRO A 39 -2.96 -13.93 14.90
N VAL A 40 -2.35 -12.76 14.93
CA VAL A 40 -2.12 -11.96 13.72
C VAL A 40 -1.10 -12.68 12.83
N PRO A 41 -1.42 -12.93 11.55
CA PRO A 41 -0.50 -13.63 10.65
C PRO A 41 0.77 -12.82 10.36
N PRO A 42 1.93 -13.49 10.14
CA PRO A 42 3.16 -12.79 9.75
C PRO A 42 3.05 -12.01 8.44
N ALA A 43 2.13 -12.39 7.55
CA ALA A 43 1.89 -11.68 6.30
C ALA A 43 1.50 -10.21 6.53
N ARG A 44 0.95 -9.89 7.70
CA ARG A 44 0.58 -8.53 8.06
C ARG A 44 1.79 -7.58 7.99
N ASP A 45 2.95 -8.03 8.46
CA ASP A 45 4.16 -7.20 8.45
C ASP A 45 4.65 -6.92 7.03
N ARG A 46 4.49 -7.89 6.12
CA ARG A 46 4.85 -7.70 4.71
C ARG A 46 3.95 -6.67 4.05
N LEU A 47 2.66 -6.71 4.38
CA LEU A 47 1.71 -5.71 3.87
C LEU A 47 2.02 -4.33 4.41
N GLN A 48 2.42 -4.23 5.68
CA GLN A 48 2.82 -2.96 6.27
C GLN A 48 4.03 -2.38 5.56
N ALA A 49 5.03 -3.20 5.24
CA ALA A 49 6.21 -2.73 4.51
C ALA A 49 5.82 -2.19 3.13
N LYS A 50 4.90 -2.86 2.45
CA LYS A 50 4.39 -2.39 1.15
C LYS A 50 3.62 -1.08 1.27
N LEU A 51 2.80 -0.95 2.31
CA LEU A 51 2.07 0.27 2.58
C LEU A 51 3.02 1.43 2.86
N ASP A 52 4.06 1.19 3.66
CA ASP A 52 5.07 2.21 3.95
C ASP A 52 5.75 2.70 2.66
N ALA A 53 6.03 1.79 1.73
CA ALA A 53 6.62 2.16 0.45
C ALA A 53 5.66 3.00 -0.40
N VAL A 54 4.37 2.67 -0.41
CA VAL A 54 3.36 3.46 -1.12
C VAL A 54 3.25 4.85 -0.52
N LEU A 55 3.21 4.96 0.80
CA LEU A 55 3.13 6.25 1.49
C LEU A 55 4.34 7.11 1.18
N ALA A 56 5.53 6.51 1.14
CA ALA A 56 6.76 7.23 0.81
C ALA A 56 6.73 7.76 -0.63
N GLU A 57 6.21 6.97 -1.58
CA GLU A 57 6.07 7.41 -2.97
C GLU A 57 5.07 8.57 -3.08
N GLN A 58 3.95 8.49 -2.39
CA GLN A 58 2.95 9.56 -2.39
C GLN A 58 3.50 10.84 -1.79
N GLU A 59 4.26 10.73 -0.70
CA GLU A 59 4.90 11.89 -0.07
C GLU A 59 5.93 12.52 -0.99
N SER A 60 6.73 11.70 -1.67
CA SER A 60 7.72 12.18 -2.63
C SER A 60 7.06 12.99 -3.75
N ARG A 61 5.93 12.51 -4.27
CA ARG A 61 5.18 13.21 -5.32
C ARG A 61 4.63 14.55 -4.82
N ALA A 62 4.12 14.57 -3.60
CA ALA A 62 3.59 15.79 -2.99
C ALA A 62 4.70 16.84 -2.83
N ARG A 63 5.88 16.42 -2.40
CA ARG A 63 7.04 17.33 -2.27
C ARG A 63 7.48 17.88 -3.61
N LEU A 64 7.50 17.06 -4.65
CA LEU A 64 7.86 17.50 -5.99
C LEU A 64 6.85 18.52 -6.53
N ALA A 65 5.58 18.31 -6.26
CA ALA A 65 4.53 19.25 -6.65
C ALA A 65 4.69 20.61 -5.93
N ASP A 66 5.04 20.57 -4.64
CA ASP A 66 5.21 21.77 -3.83
C ASP A 66 6.49 22.55 -4.20
N ALA A 67 7.46 21.88 -4.79
CA ALA A 67 8.75 22.50 -5.15
C ALA A 67 8.69 23.37 -6.42
N ARG A 68 7.55 23.47 -7.09
CA ARG A 68 7.38 24.25 -8.32
C ARG A 68 7.06 25.70 -8.05
#